data_3f48478675feca148ab870c83e096489
#
_entry.id   3f48478675feca148ab870c83e096489
#
_cell.length_a   1.000
_cell.length_b   1.000
_cell.length_c   1.000
_cell.angle_alpha   90.00
_cell.angle_beta   90.00
_cell.angle_gamma   90.00
#
_symmetry.space_group_name_H-M   'P 1'
#
loop_
_entity.id
_entity.type
_entity.pdbx_description
1 polymer ?
#
loop_
_entity_poly.entity_id
_entity_poly.type
_entity_poly.pdbx_seq_one_letter_code
_entity_poly.pdbx_strand_id
1 'polypeptide(L)'
;MPCEAASNKEPPSTLADDLARLAAERSPDKRVELLRRIAEAYATHDEAPVATERYLFNEVVSKLVDKLRGADRAAASGTLAAMKKLPDGLVRALASDTDIAVARPMIRDYKAMPERILVDIARTGSQEHLRVIAVRDKVTPPVTDVVVERGDTTVVGILAANNGARFSDAGMRRLVGRARDDHRLQALLVDRKDLPVSAIQGLLPMINEELVRRLRDTAAQVNNAAVKTYLAEWFTEQKKNGERTDAYIAGIRKGDLNAGDVLRGLLTQGRLYDAATVLASVLSLDRDYTFGVLAGSNLQSALLLMRAATVSWPVAEAFLKLREAKAEHYEYSTPPTRAEYLALDVGAAQRVLRFAKVRQVTAASS
;
A
#
# COMPACT_ATOMS: atom_id res chain seq x y z
N MET A 1 -52.99 -11.33 -58.22
CA MET A 1 -51.91 -12.23 -57.79
C MET A 1 -50.73 -11.35 -57.28
N PRO A 2 -50.50 -11.14 -56.00
CA PRO A 2 -49.31 -10.48 -55.54
C PRO A 2 -48.22 -11.52 -55.29
N CYS A 3 -47.01 -11.27 -55.81
CA CYS A 3 -45.81 -12.02 -55.56
C CYS A 3 -45.39 -11.82 -54.10
N GLU A 4 -45.34 -12.89 -53.33
CA GLU A 4 -44.69 -12.97 -52.05
C GLU A 4 -43.17 -12.79 -52.22
N ALA A 5 -42.65 -11.74 -51.62
CA ALA A 5 -41.22 -11.56 -51.43
C ALA A 5 -40.75 -12.58 -50.38
N ALA A 6 -40.09 -13.63 -50.78
CA ALA A 6 -39.41 -14.57 -49.91
C ALA A 6 -38.31 -13.84 -49.12
N SER A 7 -38.56 -13.64 -47.84
CA SER A 7 -37.54 -13.18 -46.89
C SER A 7 -36.45 -14.24 -46.80
N ASN A 8 -35.30 -13.97 -47.41
CA ASN A 8 -34.12 -14.80 -47.37
C ASN A 8 -33.46 -14.65 -45.97
N LYS A 9 -34.00 -15.35 -44.96
CA LYS A 9 -33.31 -15.54 -43.69
C LYS A 9 -32.16 -16.51 -43.94
N GLU A 10 -30.95 -15.98 -43.98
CA GLU A 10 -29.75 -16.83 -43.92
C GLU A 10 -29.86 -17.75 -42.70
N PRO A 11 -29.50 -19.04 -42.86
CA PRO A 11 -29.48 -19.94 -41.71
C PRO A 11 -28.52 -19.41 -40.62
N PRO A 12 -28.78 -19.68 -39.36
CA PRO A 12 -27.89 -19.22 -38.27
C PRO A 12 -26.47 -19.74 -38.53
N SER A 13 -25.54 -18.83 -38.68
CA SER A 13 -24.12 -19.16 -38.89
C SER A 13 -23.62 -19.99 -37.74
N THR A 14 -22.89 -21.05 -38.05
CA THR A 14 -22.22 -21.84 -37.01
C THR A 14 -21.04 -21.06 -36.43
N LEU A 15 -20.63 -21.38 -35.19
CA LEU A 15 -19.43 -20.80 -34.56
C LEU A 15 -18.19 -20.93 -35.47
N ALA A 16 -18.11 -22.06 -36.22
CA ALA A 16 -17.03 -22.30 -37.20
C ALA A 16 -17.07 -21.32 -38.39
N ASP A 17 -18.28 -21.01 -38.90
CA ASP A 17 -18.45 -20.05 -39.99
C ASP A 17 -18.10 -18.64 -39.57
N ASP A 18 -18.48 -18.23 -38.36
CA ASP A 18 -18.12 -16.93 -37.80
C ASP A 18 -16.62 -16.82 -37.51
N LEU A 19 -15.96 -17.88 -37.05
CA LEU A 19 -14.50 -17.94 -36.91
C LEU A 19 -13.78 -17.85 -38.24
N ALA A 20 -14.30 -18.52 -39.29
CA ALA A 20 -13.73 -18.44 -40.65
C ALA A 20 -13.87 -17.02 -41.24
N ARG A 21 -15.04 -16.39 -41.07
CA ARG A 21 -15.28 -14.99 -41.44
C ARG A 21 -14.36 -14.02 -40.73
N LEU A 22 -14.16 -14.22 -39.42
CA LEU A 22 -13.25 -13.39 -38.61
C LEU A 22 -11.80 -13.53 -39.09
N ALA A 23 -11.36 -14.73 -39.43
CA ALA A 23 -10.03 -14.98 -39.95
C ALA A 23 -9.78 -14.28 -41.31
N ALA A 24 -10.81 -14.15 -42.14
CA ALA A 24 -10.77 -13.51 -43.46
C ALA A 24 -10.98 -11.98 -43.41
N GLU A 25 -11.57 -11.45 -42.32
CA GLU A 25 -11.91 -10.02 -42.25
C GLU A 25 -10.65 -9.14 -42.12
N ARG A 26 -10.59 -8.08 -42.96
CA ARG A 26 -9.46 -7.14 -43.00
C ARG A 26 -9.70 -5.84 -42.25
N SER A 27 -10.98 -5.46 -42.05
CA SER A 27 -11.35 -4.24 -41.34
C SER A 27 -11.21 -4.44 -39.83
N PRO A 28 -10.45 -3.59 -39.12
CA PRO A 28 -10.28 -3.67 -37.65
C PRO A 28 -11.61 -3.60 -36.91
N ASP A 29 -12.49 -2.66 -37.23
CA ASP A 29 -13.79 -2.48 -36.58
C ASP A 29 -14.68 -3.71 -36.72
N LYS A 30 -14.75 -4.29 -37.93
CA LYS A 30 -15.49 -5.52 -38.17
C LYS A 30 -14.88 -6.73 -37.46
N ARG A 31 -13.56 -6.76 -37.26
CA ARG A 31 -12.90 -7.79 -36.48
C ARG A 31 -13.30 -7.72 -35.00
N VAL A 32 -13.35 -6.51 -34.43
CA VAL A 32 -13.77 -6.31 -33.02
C VAL A 32 -15.24 -6.74 -32.86
N GLU A 33 -16.13 -6.35 -33.79
CA GLU A 33 -17.54 -6.73 -33.74
C GLU A 33 -17.75 -8.25 -33.93
N LEU A 34 -17.02 -8.88 -34.84
CA LEU A 34 -17.08 -10.32 -35.07
C LEU A 34 -16.54 -11.07 -33.84
N LEU A 35 -15.45 -10.56 -33.23
CA LEU A 35 -14.90 -11.11 -32.00
C LEU A 35 -15.92 -11.05 -30.85
N ARG A 36 -16.67 -9.93 -30.74
CA ARG A 36 -17.74 -9.80 -29.75
C ARG A 36 -18.82 -10.85 -29.96
N ARG A 37 -19.31 -11.02 -31.18
CA ARG A 37 -20.35 -12.01 -31.51
C ARG A 37 -19.91 -13.45 -31.24
N ILE A 38 -18.69 -13.80 -31.64
CA ILE A 38 -18.12 -15.13 -31.38
C ILE A 38 -18.01 -15.38 -29.88
N ALA A 39 -17.57 -14.39 -29.18
CA ALA A 39 -17.38 -14.46 -27.76
C ALA A 39 -18.73 -14.58 -27.01
N GLU A 40 -19.78 -13.85 -27.45
CA GLU A 40 -21.16 -14.01 -26.94
C GLU A 40 -21.71 -15.42 -27.24
N ALA A 41 -21.54 -15.91 -28.48
CA ALA A 41 -21.95 -17.26 -28.84
C ALA A 41 -21.26 -18.32 -27.99
N TYR A 42 -19.97 -18.16 -27.72
CA TYR A 42 -19.22 -19.06 -26.81
C TYR A 42 -19.72 -19.02 -25.37
N ALA A 43 -20.17 -17.86 -24.88
CA ALA A 43 -20.67 -17.68 -23.52
C ALA A 43 -22.10 -18.19 -23.32
N THR A 44 -22.92 -18.27 -24.38
CA THR A 44 -24.33 -18.68 -24.33
C THR A 44 -24.56 -20.18 -24.51
N HIS A 45 -23.52 -20.95 -24.85
CA HIS A 45 -23.65 -22.42 -24.89
C HIS A 45 -23.79 -22.98 -23.48
N ASP A 46 -24.98 -23.54 -23.18
CA ASP A 46 -25.31 -24.16 -21.89
C ASP A 46 -24.51 -25.44 -21.64
N GLU A 47 -24.05 -26.12 -22.65
CA GLU A 47 -23.16 -27.27 -22.54
C GLU A 47 -21.70 -26.80 -22.44
N ALA A 48 -20.96 -27.38 -21.46
CA ALA A 48 -19.54 -27.09 -21.31
C ALA A 48 -18.82 -27.43 -22.63
N PRO A 49 -18.21 -26.45 -23.33
CA PRO A 49 -17.60 -26.69 -24.64
C PRO A 49 -16.57 -27.79 -24.55
N VAL A 50 -16.59 -28.70 -25.50
CA VAL A 50 -15.67 -29.82 -25.61
C VAL A 50 -14.22 -29.29 -25.61
N ALA A 51 -13.29 -30.06 -25.08
CA ALA A 51 -11.88 -29.64 -24.96
C ALA A 51 -11.30 -29.16 -26.31
N THR A 52 -11.71 -29.77 -27.41
CA THR A 52 -11.30 -29.38 -28.78
C THR A 52 -11.86 -28.03 -29.20
N GLU A 53 -13.12 -27.73 -28.89
CA GLU A 53 -13.72 -26.42 -29.20
C GLU A 53 -13.03 -25.30 -28.41
N ARG A 54 -12.72 -25.52 -27.14
CA ARG A 54 -11.93 -24.58 -26.33
C ARG A 54 -10.55 -24.34 -26.89
N TYR A 55 -9.90 -25.38 -27.39
CA TYR A 55 -8.59 -25.26 -28.00
C TYR A 55 -8.65 -24.42 -29.28
N LEU A 56 -9.58 -24.74 -30.18
CA LEU A 56 -9.76 -24.01 -31.46
C LEU A 56 -10.17 -22.57 -31.24
N PHE A 57 -11.09 -22.31 -30.31
CA PHE A 57 -11.44 -20.94 -29.94
C PHE A 57 -10.21 -20.15 -29.43
N ASN A 58 -9.42 -20.74 -28.54
CA ASN A 58 -8.19 -20.14 -28.07
C ASN A 58 -7.21 -19.81 -29.18
N GLU A 59 -6.96 -20.76 -30.04
CA GLU A 59 -6.00 -20.62 -31.13
C GLU A 59 -6.42 -19.51 -32.11
N VAL A 60 -7.67 -19.50 -32.51
CA VAL A 60 -8.19 -18.52 -33.48
C VAL A 60 -8.24 -17.13 -32.86
N VAL A 61 -8.82 -16.98 -31.67
CA VAL A 61 -8.96 -15.67 -31.02
C VAL A 61 -7.59 -15.10 -30.65
N SER A 62 -6.66 -15.91 -30.15
CA SER A 62 -5.30 -15.44 -29.86
C SER A 62 -4.59 -14.94 -31.10
N LYS A 63 -4.62 -15.70 -32.23
CA LYS A 63 -4.02 -15.27 -33.50
C LYS A 63 -4.63 -13.99 -34.06
N LEU A 64 -5.92 -13.77 -33.83
CA LEU A 64 -6.60 -12.56 -34.27
C LEU A 64 -6.26 -11.36 -33.43
N VAL A 65 -6.28 -11.52 -32.11
CA VAL A 65 -5.88 -10.48 -31.16
C VAL A 65 -4.41 -10.08 -31.38
N ASP A 66 -3.54 -11.02 -31.71
CA ASP A 66 -2.13 -10.75 -32.01
C ASP A 66 -1.92 -9.92 -33.29
N LYS A 67 -2.88 -9.96 -34.22
CA LYS A 67 -2.87 -9.13 -35.43
C LYS A 67 -3.41 -7.72 -35.21
N LEU A 68 -4.15 -7.48 -34.11
CA LEU A 68 -4.64 -6.16 -33.77
C LEU A 68 -3.51 -5.34 -33.12
N ARG A 69 -3.54 -4.01 -33.28
CA ARG A 69 -2.56 -3.08 -32.77
C ARG A 69 -3.24 -1.89 -32.08
N GLY A 70 -2.55 -1.30 -31.11
CA GLY A 70 -2.98 -0.05 -30.48
C GLY A 70 -4.44 -0.05 -30.02
N ALA A 71 -5.21 0.93 -30.49
CA ALA A 71 -6.60 1.15 -30.07
C ALA A 71 -7.53 -0.04 -30.37
N ASP A 72 -7.34 -0.73 -31.52
CA ASP A 72 -8.18 -1.87 -31.89
C ASP A 72 -7.96 -3.05 -30.94
N ARG A 73 -6.71 -3.30 -30.56
CA ARG A 73 -6.37 -4.33 -29.59
C ARG A 73 -6.92 -4.00 -28.19
N ALA A 74 -6.88 -2.72 -27.80
CA ALA A 74 -7.47 -2.25 -26.54
C ALA A 74 -9.01 -2.38 -26.55
N ALA A 75 -9.67 -2.04 -27.66
CA ALA A 75 -11.11 -2.20 -27.82
C ALA A 75 -11.53 -3.68 -27.76
N ALA A 76 -10.78 -4.56 -28.42
CA ALA A 76 -10.99 -6.01 -28.34
C ALA A 76 -10.85 -6.53 -26.90
N SER A 77 -9.82 -6.09 -26.17
CA SER A 77 -9.63 -6.42 -24.77
C SER A 77 -10.80 -5.97 -23.89
N GLY A 78 -11.32 -4.74 -24.11
CA GLY A 78 -12.49 -4.22 -23.40
C GLY A 78 -13.75 -5.05 -23.64
N THR A 79 -13.98 -5.43 -24.90
CA THR A 79 -15.11 -6.28 -25.29
C THR A 79 -15.02 -7.66 -24.62
N LEU A 80 -13.84 -8.28 -24.66
CA LEU A 80 -13.62 -9.59 -24.05
C LEU A 80 -13.70 -9.55 -22.52
N ALA A 81 -13.25 -8.47 -21.89
CA ALA A 81 -13.30 -8.33 -20.43
C ALA A 81 -14.73 -8.34 -19.84
N ALA A 82 -15.73 -7.97 -20.65
CA ALA A 82 -17.15 -8.02 -20.26
C ALA A 82 -17.74 -9.44 -20.22
N MET A 83 -17.00 -10.44 -20.70
CA MET A 83 -17.50 -11.79 -20.83
C MET A 83 -17.44 -12.56 -19.53
N LYS A 84 -18.38 -13.54 -19.37
CA LYS A 84 -18.46 -14.37 -18.16
C LYS A 84 -17.28 -15.33 -18.02
N LYS A 85 -16.78 -15.86 -19.14
CA LYS A 85 -15.71 -16.87 -19.14
C LYS A 85 -14.85 -16.74 -20.39
N LEU A 86 -13.56 -16.72 -20.18
CA LEU A 86 -12.54 -16.70 -21.23
C LEU A 86 -11.50 -17.78 -20.93
N PRO A 87 -10.81 -18.26 -21.96
CA PRO A 87 -9.70 -19.17 -21.78
C PRO A 87 -8.51 -18.47 -21.13
N ASP A 88 -7.85 -19.15 -20.19
CA ASP A 88 -6.75 -18.59 -19.40
C ASP A 88 -5.57 -18.07 -20.23
N GLY A 89 -5.28 -18.73 -21.37
CA GLY A 89 -4.22 -18.29 -22.29
C GLY A 89 -4.49 -16.91 -22.87
N LEU A 90 -5.73 -16.66 -23.31
CA LEU A 90 -6.15 -15.37 -23.83
C LEU A 90 -6.18 -14.29 -22.75
N VAL A 91 -6.73 -14.64 -21.58
CA VAL A 91 -6.74 -13.72 -20.42
C VAL A 91 -5.32 -13.32 -20.05
N ARG A 92 -4.39 -14.26 -19.97
CA ARG A 92 -2.98 -14.00 -19.70
C ARG A 92 -2.36 -13.11 -20.76
N ALA A 93 -2.55 -13.42 -22.05
CA ALA A 93 -1.95 -12.67 -23.16
C ALA A 93 -2.39 -11.20 -23.17
N LEU A 94 -3.69 -10.93 -22.93
CA LEU A 94 -4.21 -9.57 -22.88
C LEU A 94 -3.86 -8.84 -21.58
N ALA A 95 -3.96 -9.50 -20.44
CA ALA A 95 -3.69 -8.89 -19.15
C ALA A 95 -2.20 -8.63 -18.88
N SER A 96 -1.29 -9.33 -19.59
CA SER A 96 0.15 -9.11 -19.52
C SER A 96 0.68 -8.28 -20.70
N ASP A 97 -0.19 -7.66 -21.48
CA ASP A 97 0.22 -6.83 -22.62
C ASP A 97 1.03 -5.62 -22.11
N THR A 98 2.12 -5.31 -22.81
CA THR A 98 2.97 -4.17 -22.45
C THR A 98 2.27 -2.82 -22.59
N ASP A 99 1.27 -2.74 -23.49
CA ASP A 99 0.40 -1.58 -23.60
C ASP A 99 -0.69 -1.65 -22.52
N ILE A 100 -0.61 -0.75 -21.56
CA ILE A 100 -1.56 -0.69 -20.45
C ILE A 100 -3.01 -0.42 -20.92
N ALA A 101 -3.20 0.21 -22.07
CA ALA A 101 -4.53 0.41 -22.64
C ALA A 101 -5.19 -0.92 -23.01
N VAL A 102 -4.39 -1.91 -23.42
CA VAL A 102 -4.82 -3.28 -23.69
C VAL A 102 -5.02 -4.08 -22.41
N ALA A 103 -4.05 -3.99 -21.48
CA ALA A 103 -4.06 -4.80 -20.25
C ALA A 103 -5.14 -4.34 -19.24
N ARG A 104 -5.41 -3.05 -19.17
CA ARG A 104 -6.29 -2.44 -18.16
C ARG A 104 -7.71 -3.01 -18.15
N PRO A 105 -8.46 -3.11 -19.26
CA PRO A 105 -9.80 -3.67 -19.25
C PRO A 105 -9.80 -5.10 -18.70
N MET A 106 -8.85 -5.92 -19.13
CA MET A 106 -8.75 -7.30 -18.69
C MET A 106 -8.41 -7.40 -17.21
N ILE A 107 -7.42 -6.64 -16.74
CA ILE A 107 -7.04 -6.67 -15.33
C ILE A 107 -8.15 -6.12 -14.43
N ARG A 108 -8.80 -5.00 -14.80
CA ARG A 108 -9.76 -4.30 -13.94
C ARG A 108 -11.14 -4.94 -13.97
N ASP A 109 -11.66 -5.21 -15.15
CA ASP A 109 -13.09 -5.44 -15.37
C ASP A 109 -13.45 -6.93 -15.52
N TYR A 110 -12.50 -7.79 -15.94
CA TYR A 110 -12.76 -9.22 -16.05
C TYR A 110 -12.93 -9.85 -14.66
N LYS A 111 -14.20 -10.19 -14.34
CA LYS A 111 -14.56 -10.67 -13.00
C LYS A 111 -14.07 -12.09 -12.72
N ALA A 112 -14.01 -12.95 -13.73
CA ALA A 112 -13.55 -14.34 -13.61
C ALA A 112 -12.02 -14.48 -13.71
N MET A 113 -11.26 -13.41 -13.46
CA MET A 113 -9.81 -13.39 -13.51
C MET A 113 -9.20 -14.42 -12.54
N PRO A 114 -8.44 -15.41 -13.03
CA PRO A 114 -7.79 -16.37 -12.16
C PRO A 114 -6.71 -15.70 -11.28
N GLU A 115 -6.73 -16.00 -9.97
CA GLU A 115 -5.76 -15.42 -9.02
C GLU A 115 -4.31 -15.63 -9.45
N ARG A 116 -3.96 -16.83 -9.93
CA ARG A 116 -2.62 -17.14 -10.43
C ARG A 116 -2.14 -16.17 -11.52
N ILE A 117 -3.04 -15.75 -12.42
CA ILE A 117 -2.71 -14.81 -13.50
C ILE A 117 -2.46 -13.42 -12.89
N LEU A 118 -3.26 -12.97 -11.93
CA LEU A 118 -3.02 -11.71 -11.22
C LEU A 118 -1.70 -11.71 -10.46
N VAL A 119 -1.34 -12.81 -9.82
CA VAL A 119 -0.04 -12.95 -9.14
C VAL A 119 1.11 -12.87 -10.15
N ASP A 120 0.99 -13.55 -11.30
CA ASP A 120 2.01 -13.50 -12.35
C ASP A 120 2.18 -12.08 -12.90
N ILE A 121 1.06 -11.38 -13.18
CA ILE A 121 1.10 -9.99 -13.63
C ILE A 121 1.68 -9.08 -12.54
N ALA A 122 1.30 -9.27 -11.28
CA ALA A 122 1.88 -8.52 -10.18
C ALA A 122 3.39 -8.73 -10.06
N ARG A 123 3.91 -9.92 -10.38
CA ARG A 123 5.34 -10.24 -10.35
C ARG A 123 6.13 -9.66 -11.51
N THR A 124 5.54 -9.58 -12.70
CA THR A 124 6.28 -9.25 -13.94
C THR A 124 5.88 -7.92 -14.56
N GLY A 125 4.66 -7.43 -14.28
CA GLY A 125 4.12 -6.21 -14.86
C GLY A 125 4.79 -4.93 -14.37
N SER A 126 4.54 -3.83 -15.10
CA SER A 126 5.00 -2.48 -14.76
C SER A 126 4.21 -1.89 -13.58
N GLN A 127 4.63 -0.72 -13.07
CA GLN A 127 3.90 0.02 -12.03
C GLN A 127 2.46 0.36 -12.45
N GLU A 128 2.22 0.58 -13.74
CA GLU A 128 0.87 0.82 -14.25
C GLU A 128 -0.03 -0.42 -14.12
N HIS A 129 0.51 -1.62 -14.40
CA HIS A 129 -0.21 -2.88 -14.14
C HIS A 129 -0.56 -3.05 -12.66
N LEU A 130 0.43 -2.81 -11.78
CA LEU A 130 0.22 -2.88 -10.33
C LEU A 130 -0.85 -1.88 -9.87
N ARG A 131 -0.87 -0.67 -10.44
CA ARG A 131 -1.88 0.35 -10.16
C ARG A 131 -3.28 -0.11 -10.53
N VAL A 132 -3.42 -0.77 -11.69
CA VAL A 132 -4.71 -1.33 -12.13
C VAL A 132 -5.15 -2.50 -11.25
N ILE A 133 -4.24 -3.36 -10.81
CA ILE A 133 -4.52 -4.42 -9.85
C ILE A 133 -5.00 -3.84 -8.52
N ALA A 134 -4.33 -2.79 -8.03
CA ALA A 134 -4.61 -2.17 -6.73
C ALA A 134 -6.02 -1.55 -6.61
N VAL A 135 -6.66 -1.18 -7.73
CA VAL A 135 -8.02 -0.61 -7.74
C VAL A 135 -9.13 -1.64 -7.94
N ARG A 136 -8.81 -2.95 -8.05
CA ARG A 136 -9.85 -3.98 -8.20
C ARG A 136 -10.75 -4.06 -6.98
N ASP A 137 -12.03 -4.40 -7.19
CA ASP A 137 -13.02 -4.58 -6.13
C ASP A 137 -12.61 -5.63 -5.08
N LYS A 138 -11.85 -6.64 -5.51
CA LYS A 138 -11.30 -7.68 -4.64
C LYS A 138 -9.86 -7.97 -5.04
N VAL A 139 -8.96 -7.90 -4.07
CA VAL A 139 -7.55 -8.28 -4.21
C VAL A 139 -7.19 -9.22 -3.06
N THR A 140 -6.77 -10.43 -3.42
CA THR A 140 -6.48 -11.50 -2.45
C THR A 140 -5.09 -11.39 -1.86
N PRO A 141 -4.81 -11.99 -0.69
CA PRO A 141 -3.52 -11.91 -0.02
C PRO A 141 -2.32 -12.29 -0.90
N PRO A 142 -2.34 -13.35 -1.73
CA PRO A 142 -1.21 -13.65 -2.59
C PRO A 142 -0.87 -12.55 -3.60
N VAL A 143 -1.88 -11.80 -4.04
CA VAL A 143 -1.69 -10.67 -4.97
C VAL A 143 -1.21 -9.43 -4.23
N THR A 144 -1.85 -9.10 -3.07
CA THR A 144 -1.46 -7.92 -2.28
C THR A 144 -0.04 -8.03 -1.76
N ASP A 145 0.42 -9.21 -1.38
CA ASP A 145 1.78 -9.44 -0.89
C ASP A 145 2.83 -9.03 -1.94
N VAL A 146 2.60 -9.41 -3.20
CA VAL A 146 3.49 -9.02 -4.31
C VAL A 146 3.36 -7.53 -4.63
N VAL A 147 2.14 -6.98 -4.61
CA VAL A 147 1.94 -5.54 -4.86
C VAL A 147 2.57 -4.69 -3.76
N VAL A 148 2.50 -5.09 -2.50
CA VAL A 148 3.19 -4.40 -1.38
C VAL A 148 4.70 -4.46 -1.54
N GLU A 149 5.25 -5.57 -2.04
CA GLU A 149 6.70 -5.73 -2.24
C GLU A 149 7.22 -4.87 -3.40
N ARG A 150 6.53 -4.88 -4.56
CA ARG A 150 7.01 -4.29 -5.82
C ARG A 150 6.46 -2.91 -6.15
N GLY A 151 5.29 -2.56 -5.60
CA GLY A 151 4.60 -1.32 -5.91
C GLY A 151 5.38 -0.09 -5.43
N ASP A 152 5.35 0.98 -6.20
CA ASP A 152 5.81 2.30 -5.75
C ASP A 152 4.89 2.87 -4.64
N THR A 153 5.27 4.00 -4.06
CA THR A 153 4.50 4.68 -3.00
C THR A 153 3.05 4.97 -3.43
N THR A 154 2.85 5.33 -4.70
CA THR A 154 1.52 5.61 -5.25
C THR A 154 0.66 4.35 -5.31
N VAL A 155 1.22 3.26 -5.85
CA VAL A 155 0.53 1.96 -5.94
C VAL A 155 0.16 1.43 -4.57
N VAL A 156 1.11 1.49 -3.63
CA VAL A 156 0.88 1.01 -2.24
C VAL A 156 -0.17 1.87 -1.53
N GLY A 157 -0.15 3.19 -1.75
CA GLY A 157 -1.19 4.09 -1.23
C GLY A 157 -2.59 3.75 -1.78
N ILE A 158 -2.71 3.47 -3.08
CA ILE A 158 -3.98 3.04 -3.70
C ILE A 158 -4.44 1.71 -3.10
N LEU A 159 -3.53 0.74 -2.95
CA LEU A 159 -3.85 -0.57 -2.38
C LEU A 159 -4.27 -0.46 -0.91
N ALA A 160 -3.59 0.38 -0.12
CA ALA A 160 -3.93 0.62 1.28
C ALA A 160 -5.32 1.26 1.45
N ALA A 161 -5.70 2.16 0.54
CA ALA A 161 -7.02 2.78 0.51
C ALA A 161 -8.14 1.83 0.02
N ASN A 162 -7.78 0.73 -0.63
CA ASN A 162 -8.77 -0.20 -1.18
C ASN A 162 -9.36 -1.10 -0.10
N ASN A 163 -10.63 -0.89 0.24
CA ASN A 163 -11.35 -1.71 1.22
C ASN A 163 -11.63 -3.16 0.76
N GLY A 164 -11.49 -3.45 -0.53
CA GLY A 164 -11.59 -4.80 -1.10
C GLY A 164 -10.27 -5.57 -1.10
N ALA A 165 -9.16 -4.93 -0.79
CA ALA A 165 -7.86 -5.58 -0.66
C ALA A 165 -7.76 -6.30 0.70
N ARG A 166 -7.39 -7.58 0.66
CA ARG A 166 -7.09 -8.40 1.84
C ARG A 166 -5.60 -8.67 1.89
N PHE A 167 -5.04 -8.65 3.08
CA PHE A 167 -3.62 -8.84 3.30
C PHE A 167 -3.35 -10.10 4.11
N SER A 168 -2.24 -10.76 3.84
CA SER A 168 -1.68 -11.73 4.76
C SER A 168 -1.07 -11.01 5.97
N ASP A 169 -0.82 -11.72 7.07
CA ASP A 169 -0.12 -11.14 8.23
C ASP A 169 1.27 -10.61 7.84
N ALA A 170 1.96 -11.30 6.94
CA ALA A 170 3.27 -10.87 6.44
C ALA A 170 3.14 -9.62 5.54
N GLY A 171 2.16 -9.60 4.63
CA GLY A 171 1.86 -8.45 3.78
C GLY A 171 1.47 -7.23 4.60
N MET A 172 0.65 -7.40 5.63
CA MET A 172 0.25 -6.31 6.52
C MET A 172 1.45 -5.75 7.31
N ARG A 173 2.34 -6.61 7.83
CA ARG A 173 3.57 -6.14 8.50
C ARG A 173 4.48 -5.35 7.56
N ARG A 174 4.66 -5.82 6.30
CA ARG A 174 5.42 -5.07 5.29
C ARG A 174 4.79 -3.73 4.96
N LEU A 175 3.46 -3.69 4.83
CA LEU A 175 2.70 -2.48 4.56
C LEU A 175 2.88 -1.45 5.68
N VAL A 176 2.78 -1.87 6.94
CA VAL A 176 3.07 -1.03 8.11
C VAL A 176 4.53 -0.56 8.12
N GLY A 177 5.48 -1.45 7.78
CA GLY A 177 6.89 -1.08 7.64
C GLY A 177 7.13 0.03 6.62
N ARG A 178 6.42 -0.01 5.48
CA ARG A 178 6.49 1.03 4.43
C ARG A 178 5.86 2.37 4.84
N ALA A 179 4.98 2.37 5.83
CA ALA A 179 4.33 3.57 6.33
C ALA A 179 5.21 4.43 7.26
N ARG A 180 6.40 3.94 7.65
CA ARG A 180 7.24 4.60 8.65
C ARG A 180 7.47 6.08 8.39
N ASP A 181 7.88 6.43 7.17
CA ASP A 181 8.21 7.80 6.75
C ASP A 181 7.17 8.37 5.79
N ASP A 182 6.06 7.68 5.63
CA ASP A 182 4.96 8.07 4.74
C ASP A 182 3.70 8.39 5.57
N HIS A 183 3.57 9.65 5.97
CA HIS A 183 2.39 10.13 6.74
C HIS A 183 1.07 9.92 5.99
N ARG A 184 1.09 9.95 4.66
CA ARG A 184 -0.11 9.67 3.87
C ARG A 184 -0.51 8.21 4.00
N LEU A 185 0.45 7.30 3.92
CA LEU A 185 0.20 5.88 4.09
C LEU A 185 -0.23 5.55 5.53
N GLN A 186 0.37 6.20 6.55
CA GLN A 186 -0.09 6.11 7.94
C GLN A 186 -1.57 6.47 8.07
N ALA A 187 -1.98 7.62 7.49
CA ALA A 187 -3.35 8.08 7.51
C ALA A 187 -4.31 7.08 6.81
N LEU A 188 -3.91 6.50 5.69
CA LEU A 188 -4.72 5.49 4.99
C LEU A 188 -4.87 4.21 5.80
N LEU A 189 -3.81 3.80 6.51
CA LEU A 189 -3.85 2.59 7.34
C LEU A 189 -4.75 2.73 8.56
N VAL A 190 -4.70 3.86 9.27
CA VAL A 190 -5.54 4.07 10.47
C VAL A 190 -7.03 4.08 10.17
N ASP A 191 -7.43 4.39 8.92
CA ASP A 191 -8.81 4.36 8.48
C ASP A 191 -9.31 2.97 8.08
N ARG A 192 -8.42 1.96 8.02
CA ARG A 192 -8.81 0.60 7.69
C ARG A 192 -9.51 -0.10 8.84
N LYS A 193 -10.62 -0.79 8.51
CA LYS A 193 -11.44 -1.52 9.49
C LYS A 193 -10.97 -2.96 9.74
N ASP A 194 -10.00 -3.43 8.99
CA ASP A 194 -9.50 -4.82 9.03
C ASP A 194 -8.09 -4.95 9.62
N LEU A 195 -7.61 -3.92 10.33
CA LEU A 195 -6.30 -3.97 10.98
C LEU A 195 -6.27 -5.01 12.10
N PRO A 196 -5.33 -5.97 12.06
CA PRO A 196 -5.07 -6.84 13.20
C PRO A 196 -4.32 -6.10 14.32
N VAL A 197 -4.35 -6.64 15.53
CA VAL A 197 -3.63 -6.08 16.70
C VAL A 197 -2.15 -5.87 16.39
N SER A 198 -1.51 -6.81 15.70
CA SER A 198 -0.09 -6.72 15.32
C SER A 198 0.23 -5.50 14.43
N ALA A 199 -0.67 -5.16 13.51
CA ALA A 199 -0.53 -3.95 12.68
C ALA A 199 -0.68 -2.67 13.50
N ILE A 200 -1.64 -2.65 14.42
CA ILE A 200 -1.85 -1.52 15.35
C ILE A 200 -0.63 -1.32 16.23
N GLN A 201 -0.05 -2.40 16.77
CA GLN A 201 1.19 -2.36 17.55
C GLN A 201 2.36 -1.76 16.75
N GLY A 202 2.44 -2.07 15.47
CA GLY A 202 3.45 -1.50 14.57
C GLY A 202 3.20 -0.03 14.23
N LEU A 203 1.94 0.39 14.10
CA LEU A 203 1.56 1.76 13.73
C LEU A 203 1.69 2.76 14.90
N LEU A 204 1.21 2.39 16.08
CA LEU A 204 1.16 3.28 17.25
C LEU A 204 2.49 4.00 17.55
N PRO A 205 3.68 3.37 17.42
CA PRO A 205 4.95 4.03 17.68
C PRO A 205 5.37 5.06 16.62
N MET A 206 4.67 5.18 15.51
CA MET A 206 5.07 6.03 14.38
C MET A 206 4.01 7.06 13.96
N ILE A 207 2.82 7.02 14.55
CA ILE A 207 1.72 7.94 14.22
C ILE A 207 1.55 9.01 15.30
N ASN A 208 1.11 10.20 14.88
CA ASN A 208 0.85 11.33 15.76
C ASN A 208 -0.50 11.19 16.52
N GLU A 209 -0.78 12.11 17.46
CA GLU A 209 -1.99 12.06 18.28
C GLU A 209 -3.28 12.14 17.46
N GLU A 210 -3.29 12.89 16.37
CA GLU A 210 -4.46 12.98 15.50
C GLU A 210 -4.80 11.62 14.88
N LEU A 211 -3.79 10.94 14.33
CA LEU A 211 -3.94 9.62 13.75
C LEU A 211 -4.27 8.56 14.82
N VAL A 212 -3.74 8.69 16.03
CA VAL A 212 -4.13 7.84 17.17
C VAL A 212 -5.62 8.00 17.50
N ARG A 213 -6.14 9.23 17.51
CA ARG A 213 -7.58 9.48 17.71
C ARG A 213 -8.41 8.86 16.59
N ARG A 214 -8.05 9.07 15.33
CA ARG A 214 -8.73 8.45 14.18
C ARG A 214 -8.71 6.93 14.24
N LEU A 215 -7.57 6.33 14.60
CA LEU A 215 -7.46 4.88 14.78
C LEU A 215 -8.44 4.37 15.85
N ARG A 216 -8.54 5.07 16.98
CA ARG A 216 -9.51 4.73 18.04
C ARG A 216 -10.94 4.80 17.52
N ASP A 217 -11.31 5.86 16.80
CA ASP A 217 -12.66 6.06 16.30
C ASP A 217 -13.01 5.03 15.21
N THR A 218 -12.07 4.67 14.36
CA THR A 218 -12.21 3.58 13.38
C THR A 218 -12.39 2.23 14.09
N ALA A 219 -11.56 1.93 15.09
CA ALA A 219 -11.63 0.67 15.84
C ALA A 219 -12.94 0.54 16.66
N ALA A 220 -13.53 1.66 17.12
CA ALA A 220 -14.82 1.65 17.79
C ALA A 220 -15.94 1.14 16.89
N GLN A 221 -15.86 1.40 15.57
CA GLN A 221 -16.82 0.96 14.56
C GLN A 221 -16.66 -0.51 14.14
N VAL A 222 -15.55 -1.15 14.50
CA VAL A 222 -15.25 -2.53 14.10
C VAL A 222 -15.71 -3.50 15.17
N ASN A 223 -16.28 -4.63 14.76
CA ASN A 223 -16.63 -5.69 15.71
C ASN A 223 -15.45 -6.64 15.94
N ASN A 224 -14.33 -6.11 16.47
CA ASN A 224 -13.15 -6.88 16.82
C ASN A 224 -12.80 -6.62 18.30
N ALA A 225 -13.22 -7.54 19.16
CA ALA A 225 -13.02 -7.43 20.61
C ALA A 225 -11.55 -7.33 21.01
N ALA A 226 -10.66 -8.09 20.34
CA ALA A 226 -9.23 -8.07 20.64
C ALA A 226 -8.60 -6.68 20.37
N VAL A 227 -8.97 -6.05 19.26
CA VAL A 227 -8.51 -4.69 18.93
C VAL A 227 -9.04 -3.67 19.93
N LYS A 228 -10.32 -3.76 20.32
CA LYS A 228 -10.92 -2.85 21.30
C LYS A 228 -10.26 -2.99 22.66
N THR A 229 -10.06 -4.20 23.14
CA THR A 229 -9.38 -4.47 24.42
C THR A 229 -7.96 -3.93 24.40
N TYR A 230 -7.19 -4.27 23.38
CA TYR A 230 -5.81 -3.79 23.24
C TYR A 230 -5.71 -2.26 23.26
N LEU A 231 -6.55 -1.56 22.49
CA LEU A 231 -6.56 -0.10 22.47
C LEU A 231 -6.99 0.50 23.80
N ALA A 232 -7.98 -0.07 24.49
CA ALA A 232 -8.42 0.40 25.81
C ALA A 232 -7.30 0.29 26.85
N GLU A 233 -6.57 -0.82 26.88
CA GLU A 233 -5.41 -1.03 27.72
C GLU A 233 -4.28 -0.04 27.37
N TRP A 234 -3.99 0.11 26.08
CA TRP A 234 -2.98 1.04 25.59
C TRP A 234 -3.29 2.50 25.99
N PHE A 235 -4.54 2.97 25.80
CA PHE A 235 -4.94 4.33 26.22
C PHE A 235 -4.86 4.54 27.72
N THR A 236 -5.21 3.52 28.51
CA THR A 236 -5.09 3.58 29.97
C THR A 236 -3.63 3.72 30.40
N GLU A 237 -2.74 2.97 29.77
CA GLU A 237 -1.31 3.03 30.03
C GLU A 237 -0.70 4.38 29.56
N GLN A 238 -1.10 4.86 28.37
CA GLN A 238 -0.65 6.17 27.87
C GLN A 238 -1.05 7.32 28.80
N LYS A 239 -2.26 7.29 29.35
CA LYS A 239 -2.70 8.31 30.32
C LYS A 239 -1.81 8.31 31.56
N LYS A 240 -1.54 7.15 32.16
CA LYS A 240 -0.63 7.03 33.31
C LYS A 240 0.78 7.48 32.96
N ASN A 241 1.27 7.13 31.79
CA ASN A 241 2.59 7.52 31.32
C ASN A 241 2.66 9.02 31.07
N GLY A 242 1.62 9.64 30.50
CA GLY A 242 1.54 11.09 30.31
C GLY A 242 1.64 11.85 31.65
N GLU A 243 0.86 11.45 32.64
CA GLU A 243 0.91 12.06 34.00
C GLU A 243 2.30 11.97 34.61
N ARG A 244 3.02 10.85 34.45
CA ARG A 244 4.41 10.69 34.91
C ARG A 244 5.37 11.56 34.10
N THR A 245 5.19 11.67 32.78
CA THR A 245 6.05 12.47 31.91
C THR A 245 5.90 13.96 32.21
N ASP A 246 4.70 14.44 32.48
CA ASP A 246 4.46 15.81 32.92
C ASP A 246 5.16 16.12 34.27
N ALA A 247 5.12 15.16 35.21
CA ALA A 247 5.85 15.28 36.46
C ALA A 247 7.38 15.34 36.24
N TYR A 248 7.93 14.55 35.30
CA TYR A 248 9.35 14.62 34.93
C TYR A 248 9.71 15.97 34.32
N ILE A 249 8.91 16.51 33.41
CA ILE A 249 9.12 17.83 32.80
C ILE A 249 9.08 18.92 33.88
N ALA A 250 8.13 18.86 34.81
CA ALA A 250 8.03 19.80 35.90
C ALA A 250 9.28 19.74 36.84
N GLY A 251 9.76 18.54 37.16
CA GLY A 251 10.97 18.35 37.95
C GLY A 251 12.24 18.85 37.25
N ILE A 252 12.35 18.62 35.93
CA ILE A 252 13.46 19.14 35.10
C ILE A 252 13.45 20.67 35.07
N ARG A 253 12.29 21.30 34.89
CA ARG A 253 12.14 22.76 34.88
C ARG A 253 12.48 23.40 36.24
N LYS A 254 12.20 22.71 37.33
CA LYS A 254 12.57 23.15 38.71
C LYS A 254 14.05 22.91 39.03
N GLY A 255 14.74 22.10 38.24
CA GLY A 255 16.12 21.68 38.53
C GLY A 255 16.24 20.49 39.46
N ASP A 256 15.12 19.88 39.85
CA ASP A 256 15.10 18.73 40.77
C ASP A 256 15.53 17.42 40.06
N LEU A 257 15.38 17.36 38.74
CA LEU A 257 15.68 16.17 37.94
C LEU A 257 16.63 16.53 36.78
N ASN A 258 17.57 15.61 36.51
CA ASN A 258 18.45 15.70 35.33
C ASN A 258 17.74 15.16 34.08
N ALA A 259 17.65 15.99 33.04
CA ALA A 259 16.99 15.62 31.78
C ALA A 259 17.62 14.38 31.13
N GLY A 260 18.96 14.23 31.18
CA GLY A 260 19.69 13.08 30.62
C GLY A 260 19.33 11.78 31.33
N ASP A 261 19.21 11.77 32.66
CA ASP A 261 18.85 10.57 33.42
C ASP A 261 17.38 10.16 33.12
N VAL A 262 16.47 11.13 33.06
CA VAL A 262 15.08 10.88 32.72
C VAL A 262 14.98 10.31 31.30
N LEU A 263 15.63 10.93 30.31
CA LEU A 263 15.65 10.45 28.94
C LEU A 263 16.20 9.02 28.85
N ARG A 264 17.32 8.74 29.52
CA ARG A 264 17.91 7.40 29.54
C ARG A 264 16.92 6.37 30.11
N GLY A 265 16.30 6.69 31.23
CA GLY A 265 15.31 5.82 31.88
C GLY A 265 14.12 5.52 30.94
N LEU A 266 13.56 6.52 30.31
CA LEU A 266 12.45 6.37 29.37
C LEU A 266 12.84 5.52 28.15
N LEU A 267 14.00 5.78 27.54
CA LEU A 267 14.50 5.03 26.37
C LEU A 267 14.79 3.57 26.72
N THR A 268 15.36 3.29 27.87
CA THR A 268 15.61 1.92 28.37
C THR A 268 14.30 1.15 28.59
N GLN A 269 13.23 1.83 28.97
CA GLN A 269 11.89 1.26 29.15
C GLN A 269 11.12 1.13 27.80
N GLY A 270 11.69 1.52 26.66
CA GLY A 270 11.02 1.49 25.36
C GLY A 270 10.01 2.62 25.14
N ARG A 271 9.97 3.62 26.01
CA ARG A 271 9.01 4.73 26.02
C ARG A 271 9.49 5.89 25.14
N LEU A 272 9.61 5.62 23.83
CA LEU A 272 10.16 6.60 22.85
C LEU A 272 9.32 7.88 22.78
N TYR A 273 7.99 7.76 22.84
CA TYR A 273 7.08 8.91 22.76
C TYR A 273 7.26 9.85 23.97
N ASP A 274 7.37 9.30 25.16
CA ASP A 274 7.61 10.08 26.37
C ASP A 274 9.00 10.71 26.39
N ALA A 275 10.01 9.99 25.90
CA ALA A 275 11.36 10.54 25.71
C ALA A 275 11.34 11.71 24.69
N ALA A 276 10.59 11.57 23.59
CA ALA A 276 10.39 12.65 22.63
C ALA A 276 9.71 13.88 23.26
N THR A 277 8.72 13.66 24.13
CA THR A 277 8.00 14.71 24.84
C THR A 277 8.94 15.49 25.80
N VAL A 278 9.77 14.77 26.56
CA VAL A 278 10.80 15.40 27.44
C VAL A 278 11.82 16.16 26.59
N LEU A 279 12.33 15.56 25.51
CA LEU A 279 13.31 16.20 24.63
C LEU A 279 12.74 17.45 23.95
N ALA A 280 11.48 17.40 23.50
CA ALA A 280 10.75 18.52 22.93
C ALA A 280 10.65 19.68 23.93
N SER A 281 10.33 19.39 25.20
CA SER A 281 10.29 20.39 26.26
C SER A 281 11.65 21.03 26.49
N VAL A 282 12.73 20.26 26.51
CA VAL A 282 14.11 20.77 26.66
C VAL A 282 14.52 21.66 25.50
N LEU A 283 14.18 21.29 24.27
CA LEU A 283 14.56 22.02 23.05
C LEU A 283 13.57 23.13 22.69
N SER A 284 12.43 23.23 23.36
CA SER A 284 11.30 24.10 22.99
C SER A 284 10.86 23.86 21.56
N LEU A 285 10.63 22.60 21.23
CA LEU A 285 10.11 22.11 19.96
C LEU A 285 8.71 21.54 20.14
N ASP A 286 8.01 21.39 19.01
CA ASP A 286 6.78 20.63 18.95
C ASP A 286 7.04 19.13 19.25
N ARG A 287 6.14 18.51 20.01
CA ARG A 287 6.26 17.13 20.47
C ARG A 287 6.18 16.15 19.29
N ASP A 288 5.19 16.34 18.41
CA ASP A 288 4.93 15.41 17.30
C ASP A 288 6.07 15.51 16.28
N TYR A 289 6.59 16.70 16.03
CA TYR A 289 7.79 16.88 15.22
C TYR A 289 8.99 16.14 15.83
N THR A 290 9.25 16.32 17.12
CA THR A 290 10.38 15.67 17.81
C THR A 290 10.24 14.16 17.78
N PHE A 291 9.03 13.64 18.01
CA PHE A 291 8.74 12.22 17.91
C PHE A 291 8.95 11.71 16.48
N GLY A 292 8.46 12.42 15.45
CA GLY A 292 8.66 12.05 14.06
C GLY A 292 10.14 11.96 13.67
N VAL A 293 11.00 12.86 14.19
CA VAL A 293 12.45 12.80 13.97
C VAL A 293 13.08 11.59 14.66
N LEU A 294 12.69 11.29 15.91
CA LEU A 294 13.25 10.15 16.66
C LEU A 294 12.74 8.80 16.13
N ALA A 295 11.49 8.73 15.68
CA ALA A 295 10.88 7.52 15.17
C ALA A 295 11.18 7.28 13.68
N GLY A 296 11.58 8.31 12.93
CA GLY A 296 11.86 8.25 11.49
C GLY A 296 13.06 7.38 11.11
N SER A 297 13.23 7.07 9.82
CA SER A 297 14.35 6.26 9.32
C SER A 297 15.69 6.97 9.39
N ASN A 298 15.69 8.31 9.29
CA ASN A 298 16.91 9.12 9.27
C ASN A 298 17.55 9.23 10.67
N LEU A 299 18.43 8.27 10.96
CA LEU A 299 19.18 8.21 12.23
C LEU A 299 20.02 9.47 12.46
N GLN A 300 20.65 10.02 11.43
CA GLN A 300 21.50 11.20 11.55
C GLN A 300 20.72 12.42 12.06
N SER A 301 19.50 12.63 11.58
CA SER A 301 18.63 13.70 12.07
C SER A 301 18.29 13.56 13.54
N ALA A 302 18.00 12.32 13.99
CA ALA A 302 17.72 12.04 15.39
C ALA A 302 18.96 12.32 16.29
N LEU A 303 20.13 11.86 15.86
CA LEU A 303 21.38 12.10 16.61
C LEU A 303 21.78 13.58 16.64
N LEU A 304 21.58 14.33 15.56
CA LEU A 304 21.78 15.78 15.55
C LEU A 304 20.82 16.49 16.51
N LEU A 305 19.57 16.07 16.59
CA LEU A 305 18.61 16.62 17.52
C LEU A 305 19.02 16.36 18.97
N MET A 306 19.44 15.14 19.28
CA MET A 306 19.97 14.79 20.60
C MET A 306 21.26 15.56 20.92
N ARG A 307 22.13 15.78 19.93
CA ARG A 307 23.35 16.54 20.09
C ARG A 307 23.08 18.02 20.32
N ALA A 308 22.06 18.60 19.68
CA ALA A 308 21.60 19.97 19.91
C ALA A 308 21.11 20.19 21.35
N ALA A 309 20.52 19.15 21.96
CA ALA A 309 20.12 19.12 23.36
C ALA A 309 21.28 18.80 24.32
N THR A 310 22.53 18.71 23.82
CA THR A 310 23.72 18.32 24.62
C THR A 310 23.57 16.97 25.34
N VAL A 311 22.80 16.06 24.75
CA VAL A 311 22.55 14.74 25.33
C VAL A 311 23.85 13.94 25.36
N SER A 312 24.11 13.28 26.48
CA SER A 312 25.32 12.47 26.71
C SER A 312 25.26 11.13 25.95
N TRP A 313 26.43 10.52 25.71
CA TRP A 313 26.50 9.23 25.01
C TRP A 313 25.64 8.11 25.62
N PRO A 314 25.59 7.91 26.96
CA PRO A 314 24.75 6.86 27.53
C PRO A 314 23.25 6.97 27.17
N VAL A 315 22.76 8.18 26.94
CA VAL A 315 21.39 8.41 26.47
C VAL A 315 21.24 8.10 24.98
N ALA A 316 22.20 8.55 24.17
CA ALA A 316 22.24 8.23 22.74
C ALA A 316 22.37 6.71 22.51
N GLU A 317 23.20 6.03 23.29
CA GLU A 317 23.35 4.57 23.26
C GLU A 317 22.04 3.86 23.63
N ALA A 318 21.32 4.31 24.64
CA ALA A 318 20.02 3.75 25.00
C ALA A 318 19.00 3.92 23.87
N PHE A 319 19.04 5.05 23.17
CA PHE A 319 18.22 5.29 21.97
C PHE A 319 18.58 4.33 20.82
N LEU A 320 19.88 4.14 20.55
CA LEU A 320 20.35 3.21 19.52
C LEU A 320 19.94 1.76 19.82
N LYS A 321 20.13 1.31 21.07
CA LYS A 321 19.69 -0.03 21.52
C LYS A 321 18.19 -0.23 21.38
N LEU A 322 17.38 0.80 21.68
CA LEU A 322 15.94 0.75 21.49
C LEU A 322 15.58 0.60 20.01
N ARG A 323 16.30 1.28 19.12
CA ARG A 323 16.13 1.12 17.67
C ARG A 323 16.53 -0.27 17.20
N GLU A 324 17.67 -0.81 17.66
CA GLU A 324 18.11 -2.16 17.35
C GLU A 324 17.12 -3.24 17.80
N ALA A 325 16.57 -3.13 18.99
CA ALA A 325 15.55 -4.06 19.48
C ALA A 325 14.27 -4.08 18.59
N LYS A 326 14.07 -3.04 17.79
CA LYS A 326 13.01 -2.91 16.79
C LYS A 326 13.51 -3.08 15.36
N ALA A 327 14.64 -3.77 15.17
CA ALA A 327 15.40 -3.86 13.90
C ALA A 327 14.63 -4.50 12.73
N GLU A 328 13.61 -5.35 12.98
CA GLU A 328 12.71 -5.83 11.91
C GLU A 328 12.06 -4.69 11.12
N HIS A 329 12.20 -3.46 11.63
CA HIS A 329 11.55 -2.26 11.11
C HIS A 329 12.54 -1.19 10.63
N TYR A 330 13.86 -1.39 10.73
CA TYR A 330 14.87 -0.40 10.31
C TYR A 330 15.90 -1.05 9.38
N GLU A 331 16.11 -0.47 8.17
CA GLU A 331 17.32 -0.79 7.40
C GLU A 331 18.52 -0.18 8.13
N TYR A 332 19.41 -1.05 8.62
CA TYR A 332 20.59 -0.61 9.35
C TYR A 332 21.79 -0.38 8.45
N SER A 333 22.23 0.85 8.40
CA SER A 333 23.65 1.16 8.37
C SER A 333 24.21 0.93 9.79
N THR A 334 25.42 0.45 9.90
CA THR A 334 26.12 0.19 11.19
C THR A 334 25.84 1.31 12.19
N PRO A 335 25.40 1.02 13.44
CA PRO A 335 25.13 2.05 14.41
C PRO A 335 26.40 2.84 14.71
N PRO A 336 26.31 4.18 14.88
CA PRO A 336 27.47 5.01 15.10
C PRO A 336 28.12 4.69 16.44
N THR A 337 29.41 4.78 16.46
CA THR A 337 30.23 4.64 17.66
C THR A 337 30.14 5.88 18.56
N ARG A 338 30.59 5.73 19.82
CA ARG A 338 30.71 6.87 20.75
C ARG A 338 31.54 8.00 20.15
N ALA A 339 32.65 7.68 19.48
CA ALA A 339 33.56 8.67 18.89
C ALA A 339 32.85 9.45 17.78
N GLU A 340 32.11 8.78 16.90
CA GLU A 340 31.34 9.42 15.83
C GLU A 340 30.23 10.31 16.34
N TYR A 341 29.48 9.86 17.39
CA TYR A 341 28.47 10.70 18.03
C TYR A 341 29.08 11.97 18.64
N LEU A 342 30.20 11.85 19.36
CA LEU A 342 30.88 12.99 19.99
C LEU A 342 31.52 13.92 18.97
N ALA A 343 31.89 13.44 17.79
CA ALA A 343 32.42 14.21 16.69
C ALA A 343 31.35 15.08 15.98
N LEU A 344 30.05 14.82 16.22
CA LEU A 344 28.99 15.68 15.68
C LEU A 344 29.13 17.10 16.23
N ASP A 345 29.28 18.07 15.32
CA ASP A 345 29.43 19.49 15.70
C ASP A 345 28.16 20.04 16.36
N VAL A 346 28.29 20.45 17.61
CA VAL A 346 27.18 21.03 18.39
C VAL A 346 26.66 22.31 17.74
N GLY A 347 27.54 23.11 17.13
CA GLY A 347 27.16 24.34 16.44
C GLY A 347 26.30 24.05 15.20
N ALA A 348 26.65 23.02 14.42
CA ALA A 348 25.84 22.55 13.32
C ALA A 348 24.49 22.02 13.79
N ALA A 349 24.46 21.21 14.84
CA ALA A 349 23.23 20.70 15.44
C ALA A 349 22.30 21.82 15.94
N GLN A 350 22.84 22.85 16.56
CA GLN A 350 22.08 24.03 16.98
C GLN A 350 21.57 24.87 15.82
N ARG A 351 22.31 24.96 14.70
CA ARG A 351 21.79 25.59 13.46
C ARG A 351 20.57 24.84 12.92
N VAL A 352 20.66 23.51 12.84
CA VAL A 352 19.53 22.64 12.43
C VAL A 352 18.31 22.85 13.34
N LEU A 353 18.52 22.92 14.66
CA LEU A 353 17.48 23.21 15.63
C LEU A 353 16.80 24.56 15.36
N ARG A 354 17.57 25.60 15.05
CA ARG A 354 17.00 26.92 14.71
C ARG A 354 16.13 26.87 13.45
N PHE A 355 16.56 26.16 12.42
CA PHE A 355 15.73 25.96 11.22
C PHE A 355 14.45 25.18 11.52
N ALA A 356 14.53 24.15 12.38
CA ALA A 356 13.35 23.40 12.79
C ALA A 356 12.32 24.30 13.51
N LYS A 357 12.77 25.20 14.40
CA LYS A 357 11.90 26.16 15.09
C LYS A 357 11.22 27.15 14.11
N VAL A 358 11.97 27.68 13.15
CA VAL A 358 11.41 28.59 12.13
C VAL A 358 10.34 27.86 11.31
N ARG A 359 10.61 26.62 10.88
CA ARG A 359 9.64 25.81 10.12
C ARG A 359 8.34 25.58 10.90
N GLN A 360 8.42 25.37 12.21
CA GLN A 360 7.22 25.18 13.05
C GLN A 360 6.38 26.47 13.12
N VAL A 361 7.01 27.61 13.23
CA VAL A 361 6.29 28.91 13.25
C VAL A 361 5.59 29.16 11.91
N THR A 362 6.25 28.88 10.78
CA THR A 362 5.65 29.07 9.45
C THR A 362 4.51 28.10 9.19
N ALA A 363 4.60 26.85 9.66
CA ALA A 363 3.54 25.86 9.52
C ALA A 363 2.30 26.17 10.39
N ALA A 364 2.48 26.83 11.52
CA ALA A 364 1.38 27.25 12.39
C ALA A 364 0.65 28.52 11.87
N SER A 365 1.22 29.22 10.90
CA SER A 365 0.69 30.46 10.32
C SER A 365 -0.01 30.24 8.97
N SER A 366 -0.04 29.00 8.48
CA SER A 366 -0.71 28.54 7.24
C SER A 366 -1.98 27.78 7.58
#